data_506a6e109053801ee78126fe3035032a
#
_entry.id   506a6e109053801ee78126fe3035032a
#
_cell.length_a   1.000
_cell.length_b   1.000
_cell.length_c   1.000
_cell.angle_alpha   90.00
_cell.angle_beta   90.00
_cell.angle_gamma   90.00
#
_symmetry.space_group_name_H-M   'P 1'
#
loop_
_entity.id
_entity.type
_entity.pdbx_description
1 polymer ?
#
loop_
_entity_poly.entity_id
_entity_poly.type
_entity_poly.pdbx_seq_one_letter_code
_entity_poly.pdbx_strand_id
1 'polypeptide(L)'
;FNSANAAAIANGEITALEPSSVAFVEKASGIKSRYVMNKDGVLDVNRMVPRIPERSDDEPSIMCAMAVAASKQALERAGKTAADIDAVICAASNMQRGYPAMAVEIQHALGIDGYAYDMNVACSSATFGIQAAMSAIQSGQARAVLVVNPEITSGHLNWRDRDSHFIFGDACTAIVIERADLATSKHQFAILGMKLKTQFSNNIRNNFGFLNRTDESGIGAPDKLFRQQGR
;
A
#
# COMPACT_ATOMS: atom_id res chain seq x y z
N PHE A 1 13.84 -18.05 -13.26
CA PHE A 1 15.18 -17.55 -12.93
C PHE A 1 16.23 -18.65 -13.14
N ASN A 2 16.17 -19.76 -12.39
CA ASN A 2 17.21 -20.77 -12.42
C ASN A 2 17.46 -21.35 -13.82
N SER A 3 16.41 -21.70 -14.55
CA SER A 3 16.53 -22.24 -15.91
C SER A 3 17.14 -21.22 -16.88
N ALA A 4 16.78 -19.94 -16.77
CA ALA A 4 17.31 -18.89 -17.63
C ALA A 4 18.79 -18.52 -17.32
N ASN A 5 19.25 -18.83 -16.12
CA ASN A 5 20.61 -18.53 -15.64
C ASN A 5 21.45 -19.81 -15.38
N ALA A 6 21.08 -20.95 -15.97
CA ALA A 6 21.68 -22.24 -15.65
C ALA A 6 23.21 -22.27 -15.85
N ALA A 7 23.73 -21.64 -16.91
CA ALA A 7 25.18 -21.57 -17.16
C ALA A 7 25.93 -20.76 -16.10
N ALA A 8 25.42 -19.58 -15.78
CA ALA A 8 26.03 -18.69 -14.77
C ALA A 8 25.97 -19.31 -13.35
N ILE A 9 24.90 -20.08 -13.05
CA ILE A 9 24.80 -20.83 -11.80
C ILE A 9 25.82 -21.96 -11.76
N ALA A 10 25.97 -22.71 -12.86
CA ALA A 10 26.94 -23.82 -12.95
C ALA A 10 28.38 -23.32 -12.82
N ASN A 11 28.68 -22.11 -13.28
CA ASN A 11 30.00 -21.48 -13.17
C ASN A 11 30.23 -20.76 -11.82
N GLY A 12 29.23 -20.75 -10.93
CA GLY A 12 29.33 -20.08 -9.62
C GLY A 12 29.23 -18.55 -9.65
N GLU A 13 28.87 -17.97 -10.80
CA GLU A 13 28.73 -16.52 -10.99
C GLU A 13 27.44 -15.97 -10.33
N ILE A 14 26.40 -16.79 -10.30
CA ILE A 14 25.08 -16.46 -9.75
C ILE A 14 24.64 -17.59 -8.80
N THR A 15 24.11 -17.21 -7.65
CA THR A 15 23.50 -18.18 -6.72
C THR A 15 22.09 -18.56 -7.20
N ALA A 16 21.79 -19.85 -7.27
CA ALA A 16 20.47 -20.36 -7.58
C ALA A 16 19.43 -19.88 -6.55
N LEU A 17 18.24 -19.53 -7.02
CA LEU A 17 17.12 -19.26 -6.12
C LEU A 17 16.50 -20.57 -5.64
N GLU A 18 15.99 -20.58 -4.42
CA GLU A 18 15.23 -21.71 -3.90
C GLU A 18 13.96 -21.93 -4.74
N PRO A 19 13.70 -23.16 -5.21
CA PRO A 19 12.54 -23.43 -6.05
C PRO A 19 11.22 -23.15 -5.34
N SER A 20 10.30 -22.50 -6.03
CA SER A 20 8.92 -22.30 -5.61
C SER A 20 7.97 -22.94 -6.62
N SER A 21 6.74 -23.20 -6.20
CA SER A 21 5.71 -23.75 -7.07
C SER A 21 4.32 -23.24 -6.69
N VAL A 22 3.38 -23.28 -7.62
CA VAL A 22 1.97 -22.97 -7.37
C VAL A 22 1.44 -23.82 -6.22
N ALA A 23 1.72 -25.11 -6.21
CA ALA A 23 1.28 -26.02 -5.16
C ALA A 23 1.84 -25.67 -3.78
N PHE A 24 3.11 -25.24 -3.71
CA PHE A 24 3.70 -24.75 -2.46
C PHE A 24 2.98 -23.50 -1.96
N VAL A 25 2.82 -22.48 -2.81
CA VAL A 25 2.19 -21.21 -2.46
C VAL A 25 0.74 -21.43 -2.01
N GLU A 26 -0.03 -22.19 -2.76
CA GLU A 26 -1.43 -22.47 -2.45
C GLU A 26 -1.58 -23.24 -1.13
N LYS A 27 -0.75 -24.25 -0.89
CA LYS A 27 -0.73 -25.02 0.36
C LYS A 27 -0.32 -24.16 1.56
N ALA A 28 0.68 -23.29 1.40
CA ALA A 28 1.22 -22.47 2.48
C ALA A 28 0.31 -21.30 2.87
N SER A 29 -0.46 -20.75 1.92
CA SER A 29 -1.15 -19.47 2.10
C SER A 29 -2.60 -19.44 1.60
N GLY A 30 -3.02 -20.37 0.77
CA GLY A 30 -4.30 -20.31 0.05
C GLY A 30 -4.32 -19.32 -1.11
N ILE A 31 -3.20 -18.64 -1.38
CA ILE A 31 -3.10 -17.60 -2.41
C ILE A 31 -3.02 -18.25 -3.79
N LYS A 32 -3.92 -17.86 -4.69
CA LYS A 32 -3.96 -18.34 -6.08
C LYS A 32 -3.47 -17.30 -7.09
N SER A 33 -3.64 -16.02 -6.78
CA SER A 33 -3.23 -14.92 -7.67
C SER A 33 -2.94 -13.64 -6.87
N ARG A 34 -2.24 -12.72 -7.53
CA ARG A 34 -1.97 -11.36 -7.06
C ARG A 34 -2.10 -10.38 -8.22
N TYR A 35 -2.66 -9.21 -7.92
CA TYR A 35 -2.64 -8.10 -8.84
C TYR A 35 -1.35 -7.30 -8.65
N VAL A 36 -0.74 -6.89 -9.74
CA VAL A 36 0.47 -6.05 -9.75
C VAL A 36 0.33 -4.99 -10.82
N MET A 37 0.86 -3.80 -10.56
CA MET A 37 0.80 -2.67 -11.49
C MET A 37 1.51 -2.94 -12.80
N ASN A 38 2.63 -3.64 -12.77
CA ASN A 38 3.38 -4.02 -13.94
C ASN A 38 3.83 -5.49 -13.87
N LYS A 39 3.16 -6.33 -14.61
CA LYS A 39 3.41 -7.77 -14.65
C LYS A 39 4.72 -8.10 -15.36
N ASP A 40 5.03 -7.43 -16.46
CA ASP A 40 6.16 -7.77 -17.32
C ASP A 40 7.50 -7.58 -16.62
N GLY A 41 7.65 -6.50 -15.84
CA GLY A 41 8.86 -6.27 -15.05
C GLY A 41 9.05 -7.30 -13.93
N VAL A 42 7.96 -7.76 -13.31
CA VAL A 42 8.00 -8.80 -12.27
C VAL A 42 8.38 -10.17 -12.86
N LEU A 43 7.84 -10.50 -14.03
CA LEU A 43 8.10 -11.79 -14.71
C LEU A 43 9.41 -11.82 -15.50
N ASP A 44 10.05 -10.68 -15.71
CA ASP A 44 11.39 -10.62 -16.31
C ASP A 44 12.42 -11.21 -15.33
N VAL A 45 12.94 -12.39 -15.64
CA VAL A 45 13.84 -13.16 -14.76
C VAL A 45 15.14 -12.44 -14.40
N ASN A 46 15.58 -11.50 -15.22
CA ASN A 46 16.79 -10.71 -14.96
C ASN A 46 16.49 -9.48 -14.11
N ARG A 47 15.23 -9.03 -14.07
CA ARG A 47 14.79 -7.86 -13.33
C ARG A 47 14.08 -8.23 -12.04
N MET A 48 12.95 -8.94 -12.13
CA MET A 48 12.09 -9.34 -11.00
C MET A 48 11.65 -8.14 -10.12
N VAL A 49 11.34 -7.02 -10.77
CA VAL A 49 10.84 -5.77 -10.16
C VAL A 49 9.90 -5.11 -11.17
N PRO A 50 8.79 -4.50 -10.78
CA PRO A 50 7.90 -3.83 -11.73
C PRO A 50 8.60 -2.67 -12.44
N ARG A 51 8.15 -2.35 -13.65
CA ARG A 51 8.54 -1.15 -14.40
C ARG A 51 7.47 -0.09 -14.19
N ILE A 52 7.67 0.75 -13.21
CA ILE A 52 6.73 1.83 -12.88
C ILE A 52 7.51 3.14 -13.02
N PRO A 53 7.46 3.79 -14.19
CA PRO A 53 8.16 5.05 -14.41
C PRO A 53 7.52 6.14 -13.55
N GLU A 54 8.35 7.04 -13.07
CA GLU A 54 7.91 8.26 -12.43
C GLU A 54 7.13 9.13 -13.44
N ARG A 55 6.06 9.75 -13.01
CA ARG A 55 5.26 10.69 -13.81
C ARG A 55 5.82 12.10 -13.66
N SER A 56 5.50 12.98 -14.61
CA SER A 56 5.81 14.39 -14.48
C SER A 56 5.04 15.04 -13.33
N ASP A 57 5.56 16.14 -12.81
CA ASP A 57 4.92 16.87 -11.69
C ASP A 57 3.54 17.45 -12.07
N ASP A 58 3.25 17.56 -13.38
CA ASP A 58 1.95 18.02 -13.89
C ASP A 58 0.88 16.93 -13.93
N GLU A 59 1.26 15.67 -13.69
CA GLU A 59 0.36 14.53 -13.68
C GLU A 59 0.12 14.02 -12.26
N PRO A 60 -1.10 13.54 -11.92
CA PRO A 60 -1.32 12.87 -10.66
C PRO A 60 -0.35 11.67 -10.50
N SER A 61 0.27 11.56 -9.34
CA SER A 61 1.11 10.43 -9.02
C SER A 61 0.33 9.10 -9.13
N ILE A 62 1.04 7.98 -9.31
CA ILE A 62 0.39 6.67 -9.50
C ILE A 62 -0.47 6.31 -8.29
N MET A 63 0.05 6.52 -7.07
CA MET A 63 -0.74 6.28 -5.85
C MET A 63 -1.95 7.20 -5.76
N CYS A 64 -1.80 8.48 -6.14
CA CYS A 64 -2.94 9.41 -6.21
C CYS A 64 -3.99 8.92 -7.21
N ALA A 65 -3.60 8.52 -8.41
CA ALA A 65 -4.53 8.02 -9.42
C ALA A 65 -5.33 6.79 -8.92
N MET A 66 -4.65 5.85 -8.25
CA MET A 66 -5.30 4.68 -7.63
C MET A 66 -6.28 5.11 -6.53
N ALA A 67 -5.86 6.02 -5.66
CA ALA A 67 -6.66 6.53 -4.55
C ALA A 67 -7.91 7.29 -5.04
N VAL A 68 -7.76 8.14 -6.05
CA VAL A 68 -8.88 8.87 -6.68
C VAL A 68 -9.90 7.90 -7.29
N ALA A 69 -9.44 6.85 -7.97
CA ALA A 69 -10.33 5.85 -8.55
C ALA A 69 -11.13 5.09 -7.48
N ALA A 70 -10.49 4.66 -6.39
CA ALA A 70 -11.14 4.00 -5.28
C ALA A 70 -12.09 4.96 -4.52
N SER A 71 -11.66 6.21 -4.31
CA SER A 71 -12.44 7.24 -3.62
C SER A 71 -13.73 7.59 -4.33
N LYS A 72 -13.69 7.73 -5.66
CA LYS A 72 -14.90 7.98 -6.46
C LYS A 72 -15.95 6.89 -6.27
N GLN A 73 -15.52 5.62 -6.27
CA GLN A 73 -16.42 4.49 -6.00
C GLN A 73 -16.98 4.51 -4.58
N ALA A 74 -16.14 4.84 -3.58
CA ALA A 74 -16.58 4.93 -2.19
C ALA A 74 -17.60 6.06 -1.97
N LEU A 75 -17.32 7.23 -2.54
CA LEU A 75 -18.24 8.37 -2.48
C LEU A 75 -19.59 8.06 -3.16
N GLU A 76 -19.57 7.48 -4.36
CA GLU A 76 -20.77 7.05 -5.07
C GLU A 76 -21.60 6.07 -4.22
N ARG A 77 -20.96 5.03 -3.65
CA ARG A 77 -21.65 4.05 -2.81
C ARG A 77 -22.19 4.65 -1.50
N ALA A 78 -21.52 5.67 -0.98
CA ALA A 78 -21.96 6.39 0.20
C ALA A 78 -23.07 7.42 -0.11
N GLY A 79 -23.35 7.72 -1.38
CA GLY A 79 -24.25 8.79 -1.80
C GLY A 79 -23.71 10.16 -1.42
N LYS A 80 -22.37 10.34 -1.50
CA LYS A 80 -21.65 11.57 -1.11
C LYS A 80 -20.91 12.17 -2.29
N THR A 81 -20.59 13.44 -2.14
CA THR A 81 -19.75 14.23 -3.05
C THR A 81 -18.51 14.73 -2.32
N ALA A 82 -17.58 15.36 -3.04
CA ALA A 82 -16.43 15.99 -2.44
C ALA A 82 -16.80 17.06 -1.39
N ALA A 83 -17.90 17.77 -1.59
CA ALA A 83 -18.39 18.82 -0.67
C ALA A 83 -18.90 18.28 0.67
N ASP A 84 -19.17 16.99 0.76
CA ASP A 84 -19.61 16.34 1.99
C ASP A 84 -18.44 15.89 2.88
N ILE A 85 -17.21 15.90 2.36
CA ILE A 85 -16.00 15.38 3.03
C ILE A 85 -15.18 16.54 3.61
N ASP A 86 -14.90 16.49 4.89
CA ASP A 86 -14.14 17.52 5.61
C ASP A 86 -12.65 17.13 5.76
N ALA A 87 -12.28 15.86 5.59
CA ALA A 87 -10.89 15.43 5.72
C ALA A 87 -10.56 14.22 4.84
N VAL A 88 -9.28 14.14 4.41
CA VAL A 88 -8.71 12.98 3.71
C VAL A 88 -7.55 12.42 4.52
N ILE A 89 -7.59 11.13 4.82
CA ILE A 89 -6.49 10.40 5.45
C ILE A 89 -5.97 9.36 4.46
N CYS A 90 -4.72 9.50 4.04
CA CYS A 90 -4.04 8.45 3.29
C CYS A 90 -3.31 7.55 4.28
N ALA A 91 -3.84 6.35 4.51
CA ALA A 91 -3.34 5.40 5.47
C ALA A 91 -2.74 4.19 4.76
N ALA A 92 -1.42 4.16 4.58
CA ALA A 92 -0.71 3.18 3.78
C ALA A 92 0.63 2.78 4.42
N SER A 93 1.17 1.64 4.02
CA SER A 93 2.45 1.15 4.53
C SER A 93 3.64 1.87 3.89
N ASN A 94 3.49 2.32 2.64
CA ASN A 94 4.50 3.05 1.90
C ASN A 94 3.87 4.24 1.18
N MET A 95 4.49 5.39 1.28
CA MET A 95 4.13 6.57 0.52
C MET A 95 5.05 6.71 -0.70
N GLN A 96 4.50 7.08 -1.85
CA GLN A 96 5.29 7.25 -3.08
C GLN A 96 6.40 8.31 -2.91
N ARG A 97 6.13 9.31 -2.06
CA ARG A 97 7.08 10.36 -1.69
C ARG A 97 6.82 10.89 -0.29
N GLY A 98 7.79 11.61 0.27
CA GLY A 98 7.68 12.21 1.60
C GLY A 98 6.82 13.47 1.62
N TYR A 99 6.89 14.30 0.57
CA TYR A 99 6.11 15.53 0.41
C TYR A 99 6.06 15.99 -1.06
N PRO A 100 4.97 16.69 -1.50
CA PRO A 100 3.75 16.89 -0.73
C PRO A 100 3.13 15.54 -0.34
N ALA A 101 2.41 15.54 0.80
CA ALA A 101 1.76 14.34 1.31
C ALA A 101 0.79 13.74 0.27
N MET A 102 0.69 12.41 0.22
CA MET A 102 -0.22 11.73 -0.70
C MET A 102 -1.67 12.15 -0.47
N ALA A 103 -2.08 12.28 0.79
CA ALA A 103 -3.43 12.73 1.13
C ALA A 103 -3.75 14.14 0.60
N VAL A 104 -2.77 15.05 0.62
CA VAL A 104 -2.95 16.42 0.10
C VAL A 104 -3.12 16.42 -1.42
N GLU A 105 -2.37 15.60 -2.13
CA GLU A 105 -2.54 15.44 -3.58
C GLU A 105 -3.91 14.82 -3.92
N ILE A 106 -4.32 13.79 -3.18
CA ILE A 106 -5.62 13.13 -3.34
C ILE A 106 -6.77 14.11 -3.06
N GLN A 107 -6.67 14.90 -1.98
CA GLN A 107 -7.61 15.94 -1.62
C GLN A 107 -7.79 16.95 -2.75
N HIS A 108 -6.68 17.46 -3.29
CA HIS A 108 -6.68 18.39 -4.42
C HIS A 108 -7.33 17.78 -5.67
N ALA A 109 -6.93 16.57 -6.03
CA ALA A 109 -7.45 15.86 -7.21
C ALA A 109 -8.94 15.53 -7.13
N LEU A 110 -9.50 15.40 -5.92
CA LEU A 110 -10.93 15.18 -5.68
C LEU A 110 -11.72 16.48 -5.52
N GLY A 111 -11.05 17.63 -5.37
CA GLY A 111 -11.71 18.92 -5.08
C GLY A 111 -12.35 18.97 -3.70
N ILE A 112 -11.78 18.27 -2.72
CA ILE A 112 -12.27 18.29 -1.33
C ILE A 112 -11.71 19.53 -0.62
N ASP A 113 -12.57 20.31 0.03
CA ASP A 113 -12.18 21.40 0.92
C ASP A 113 -12.04 20.86 2.36
N GLY A 114 -11.01 21.31 3.09
CA GLY A 114 -10.74 20.83 4.44
C GLY A 114 -9.27 20.54 4.68
N TYR A 115 -8.96 19.45 5.38
CA TYR A 115 -7.58 19.07 5.68
C TYR A 115 -7.23 17.65 5.25
N ALA A 116 -5.93 17.39 5.08
CA ALA A 116 -5.46 16.08 4.68
C ALA A 116 -4.08 15.77 5.27
N TYR A 117 -3.83 14.49 5.57
CA TYR A 117 -2.53 14.03 6.04
C TYR A 117 -2.32 12.54 5.76
N ASP A 118 -1.04 12.16 5.68
CA ASP A 118 -0.62 10.76 5.56
C ASP A 118 -0.40 10.15 6.94
N MET A 119 -0.68 8.85 7.05
CA MET A 119 -0.33 8.06 8.23
C MET A 119 0.18 6.68 7.86
N ASN A 120 1.09 6.16 8.67
CA ASN A 120 1.69 4.85 8.47
C ASN A 120 1.74 4.05 9.77
N VAL A 121 1.04 2.94 9.78
CA VAL A 121 1.13 1.88 10.80
C VAL A 121 1.24 0.51 10.09
N ALA A 122 2.02 0.48 9.02
CA ALA A 122 2.20 -0.68 8.15
C ALA A 122 0.87 -1.34 7.74
N CYS A 123 0.74 -2.65 7.86
CA CYS A 123 -0.48 -3.41 7.51
C CYS A 123 -1.73 -3.01 8.32
N SER A 124 -1.56 -2.30 9.44
CA SER A 124 -2.66 -1.83 10.29
C SER A 124 -3.12 -0.41 9.98
N SER A 125 -2.53 0.25 8.97
CA SER A 125 -2.81 1.65 8.64
C SER A 125 -4.30 1.91 8.43
N ALA A 126 -5.02 1.03 7.72
CA ALA A 126 -6.45 1.17 7.52
C ALA A 126 -7.24 1.21 8.84
N THR A 127 -6.94 0.30 9.77
CA THR A 127 -7.60 0.25 11.09
C THR A 127 -7.33 1.50 11.91
N PHE A 128 -6.08 1.98 11.91
CA PHE A 128 -5.72 3.22 12.60
C PHE A 128 -6.32 4.45 11.90
N GLY A 129 -6.42 4.44 10.57
CA GLY A 129 -7.10 5.48 9.79
C GLY A 129 -8.59 5.58 10.14
N ILE A 130 -9.28 4.45 10.27
CA ILE A 130 -10.68 4.41 10.72
C ILE A 130 -10.81 5.00 12.13
N GLN A 131 -9.89 4.67 13.04
CA GLN A 131 -9.91 5.23 14.40
C GLN A 131 -9.66 6.74 14.38
N ALA A 132 -8.69 7.22 13.59
CA ALA A 132 -8.40 8.65 13.48
C ALA A 132 -9.61 9.42 12.93
N ALA A 133 -10.28 8.88 11.89
CA ALA A 133 -11.50 9.44 11.35
C ALA A 133 -12.64 9.48 12.38
N MET A 134 -12.84 8.39 13.11
CA MET A 134 -13.83 8.33 14.18
C MET A 134 -13.55 9.39 15.26
N SER A 135 -12.29 9.56 15.67
CA SER A 135 -11.90 10.56 16.66
C SER A 135 -12.14 11.99 16.18
N ALA A 136 -11.83 12.30 14.92
CA ALA A 136 -12.11 13.60 14.31
C ALA A 136 -13.62 13.91 14.28
N ILE A 137 -14.45 12.91 14.00
CA ILE A 137 -15.90 13.05 13.98
C ILE A 137 -16.45 13.23 15.40
N GLN A 138 -16.00 12.41 16.36
CA GLN A 138 -16.44 12.50 17.76
C GLN A 138 -16.04 13.83 18.44
N SER A 139 -14.89 14.38 18.07
CA SER A 139 -14.44 15.69 18.56
C SER A 139 -15.10 16.88 17.85
N GLY A 140 -15.88 16.65 16.81
CA GLY A 140 -16.52 17.70 16.02
C GLY A 140 -15.60 18.42 15.03
N GLN A 141 -14.38 17.91 14.81
CA GLN A 141 -13.45 18.47 13.82
C GLN A 141 -13.85 18.14 12.39
N ALA A 142 -14.57 17.05 12.17
CA ALA A 142 -15.08 16.65 10.87
C ALA A 142 -16.48 16.03 10.99
N ARG A 143 -17.30 16.15 9.95
CA ARG A 143 -18.61 15.48 9.81
C ARG A 143 -18.45 14.15 9.07
N ALA A 144 -17.59 14.16 8.07
CA ALA A 144 -17.25 13.00 7.25
C ALA A 144 -15.76 13.03 6.85
N VAL A 145 -15.14 11.87 6.85
CA VAL A 145 -13.73 11.65 6.54
C VAL A 145 -13.61 10.55 5.49
N LEU A 146 -12.80 10.81 4.48
CA LEU A 146 -12.40 9.82 3.48
C LEU A 146 -11.06 9.21 3.91
N VAL A 147 -11.06 7.90 4.18
CA VAL A 147 -9.84 7.13 4.45
C VAL A 147 -9.48 6.33 3.22
N VAL A 148 -8.29 6.52 2.68
CA VAL A 148 -7.80 5.83 1.47
C VAL A 148 -6.53 5.05 1.77
N ASN A 149 -6.40 3.88 1.16
CA ASN A 149 -5.34 2.92 1.43
C ASN A 149 -4.71 2.44 0.11
N PRO A 150 -3.94 3.30 -0.59
CA PRO A 150 -3.23 2.89 -1.80
C PRO A 150 -1.95 2.14 -1.44
N GLU A 151 -1.73 0.97 -2.06
CA GLU A 151 -0.54 0.15 -1.84
C GLU A 151 0.02 -0.35 -3.18
N ILE A 152 1.29 -0.05 -3.44
CA ILE A 152 2.07 -0.60 -4.56
C ILE A 152 3.20 -1.46 -3.96
N THR A 153 2.80 -2.55 -3.34
CA THR A 153 3.72 -3.43 -2.61
C THR A 153 4.64 -4.23 -3.51
N SER A 154 4.26 -4.40 -4.79
CA SER A 154 5.12 -5.05 -5.80
C SER A 154 6.48 -4.36 -5.96
N GLY A 155 6.53 -3.04 -5.70
CA GLY A 155 7.75 -2.25 -5.83
C GLY A 155 8.80 -2.49 -4.75
N HIS A 156 8.43 -3.04 -3.60
CA HIS A 156 9.35 -3.29 -2.49
C HIS A 156 9.46 -4.76 -2.06
N LEU A 157 8.64 -5.67 -2.63
CA LEU A 157 8.76 -7.09 -2.40
C LEU A 157 10.11 -7.63 -2.89
N ASN A 158 10.69 -8.57 -2.14
CA ASN A 158 11.78 -9.39 -2.64
C ASN A 158 11.21 -10.55 -3.46
N TRP A 159 11.08 -10.36 -4.77
CA TRP A 159 10.56 -11.39 -5.68
C TRP A 159 11.46 -12.62 -5.80
N ARG A 160 12.69 -12.56 -5.29
CA ARG A 160 13.65 -13.67 -5.25
C ARG A 160 13.58 -14.47 -3.95
N ASP A 161 12.80 -14.02 -2.98
CA ASP A 161 12.60 -14.74 -1.74
C ASP A 161 11.41 -15.70 -1.85
N ARG A 162 11.69 -17.01 -1.81
CA ARG A 162 10.67 -18.06 -1.89
C ARG A 162 9.58 -17.93 -0.83
N ASP A 163 9.95 -17.51 0.37
CA ASP A 163 9.06 -17.54 1.52
C ASP A 163 8.13 -16.31 1.61
N SER A 164 8.41 -15.24 0.86
CA SER A 164 7.64 -14.00 0.96
C SER A 164 7.17 -13.40 -0.38
N HIS A 165 7.71 -13.81 -1.54
CA HIS A 165 7.42 -13.19 -2.84
C HIS A 165 5.93 -13.17 -3.22
N PHE A 166 5.11 -14.04 -2.67
CA PHE A 166 3.69 -14.19 -2.99
C PHE A 166 2.75 -13.46 -2.02
N ILE A 167 3.27 -12.89 -0.94
CA ILE A 167 2.43 -12.46 0.19
C ILE A 167 1.60 -11.21 -0.11
N PHE A 168 2.11 -10.29 -0.92
CA PHE A 168 1.47 -9.02 -1.24
C PHE A 168 1.15 -8.87 -2.73
N GLY A 169 0.27 -7.91 -3.01
CA GLY A 169 -0.06 -7.39 -4.33
C GLY A 169 -0.41 -5.92 -4.25
N ASP A 170 -0.68 -5.30 -5.40
CA ASP A 170 -1.01 -3.89 -5.50
C ASP A 170 -2.52 -3.70 -5.47
N ALA A 171 -3.00 -2.79 -4.64
CA ALA A 171 -4.42 -2.49 -4.52
C ALA A 171 -4.64 -1.09 -3.90
N CYS A 172 -5.83 -0.57 -4.06
CA CYS A 172 -6.29 0.59 -3.32
C CYS A 172 -7.72 0.37 -2.83
N THR A 173 -7.97 0.74 -1.58
CA THR A 173 -9.32 0.79 -1.00
C THR A 173 -9.62 2.20 -0.51
N ALA A 174 -10.91 2.54 -0.43
CA ALA A 174 -11.37 3.79 0.16
C ALA A 174 -12.62 3.55 0.99
N ILE A 175 -12.74 4.27 2.10
CA ILE A 175 -13.85 4.17 3.06
C ILE A 175 -14.32 5.58 3.40
N VAL A 176 -15.63 5.82 3.32
CA VAL A 176 -16.26 7.03 3.87
C VAL A 176 -16.71 6.71 5.30
N ILE A 177 -16.24 7.51 6.25
CA ILE A 177 -16.64 7.43 7.66
C ILE A 177 -17.30 8.74 8.01
N GLU A 178 -18.52 8.69 8.52
CA GLU A 178 -19.33 9.87 8.77
C GLU A 178 -20.17 9.76 10.03
N ARG A 179 -20.72 10.88 10.48
CA ARG A 179 -21.74 10.89 11.54
C ARG A 179 -22.95 10.07 11.11
N ALA A 180 -23.47 9.28 12.03
CA ALA A 180 -24.57 8.36 11.74
C ALA A 180 -25.86 9.07 11.26
N ASP A 181 -26.10 10.31 11.71
CA ASP A 181 -27.27 11.11 11.31
C ASP A 181 -27.17 11.67 9.88
N LEU A 182 -25.98 11.64 9.27
CA LEU A 182 -25.73 12.07 7.89
C LEU A 182 -25.69 10.91 6.90
N ALA A 183 -25.68 9.68 7.39
CA ALA A 183 -25.53 8.48 6.56
C ALA A 183 -26.81 8.23 5.75
N THR A 184 -26.65 8.15 4.43
CA THR A 184 -27.75 7.94 3.49
C THR A 184 -27.64 6.64 2.68
N SER A 185 -26.48 5.99 2.71
CA SER A 185 -26.24 4.72 2.01
C SER A 185 -27.13 3.61 2.55
N LYS A 186 -27.57 2.71 1.68
CA LYS A 186 -28.26 1.46 2.07
C LYS A 186 -27.32 0.44 2.72
N HIS A 187 -26.02 0.57 2.46
CA HIS A 187 -24.95 -0.30 2.99
C HIS A 187 -24.12 0.49 3.98
N GLN A 188 -24.53 0.47 5.25
CA GLN A 188 -23.85 1.17 6.34
C GLN A 188 -23.53 0.20 7.47
N PHE A 189 -22.41 0.47 8.15
CA PHE A 189 -21.95 -0.26 9.31
C PHE A 189 -21.66 0.72 10.45
N ALA A 190 -22.23 0.48 11.63
CA ALA A 190 -21.91 1.27 12.79
C ALA A 190 -20.59 0.82 13.42
N ILE A 191 -19.71 1.77 13.73
CA ILE A 191 -18.51 1.50 14.52
C ILE A 191 -18.93 1.49 15.99
N LEU A 192 -19.02 0.31 16.60
CA LEU A 192 -19.49 0.13 17.98
C LEU A 192 -18.39 0.35 19.02
N GLY A 193 -17.14 0.20 18.63
CA GLY A 193 -15.99 0.37 19.50
C GLY A 193 -14.69 0.02 18.80
N MET A 194 -13.59 0.45 19.39
CA MET A 194 -12.26 0.20 18.85
C MET A 194 -11.23 0.02 19.97
N LYS A 195 -10.28 -0.88 19.74
CA LYS A 195 -9.13 -1.08 20.62
C LYS A 195 -7.87 -1.20 19.77
N LEU A 196 -6.93 -0.32 19.97
CA LEU A 196 -5.64 -0.32 19.27
C LEU A 196 -4.52 -0.69 20.23
N LYS A 197 -3.53 -1.40 19.72
CA LYS A 197 -2.28 -1.72 20.43
C LYS A 197 -1.15 -1.85 19.41
N THR A 198 0.01 -1.32 19.73
CA THR A 198 1.23 -1.53 18.96
C THR A 198 2.28 -2.26 19.80
N GLN A 199 3.08 -3.06 19.13
CA GLN A 199 4.22 -3.73 19.74
C GLN A 199 5.38 -3.77 18.73
N PHE A 200 6.55 -3.34 19.16
CA PHE A 200 7.75 -3.38 18.32
C PHE A 200 8.20 -4.81 18.05
N SER A 201 8.55 -5.10 16.80
CA SER A 201 9.17 -6.35 16.38
C SER A 201 10.03 -6.11 15.13
N ASN A 202 11.13 -6.85 15.01
CA ASN A 202 11.95 -6.90 13.80
C ASN A 202 11.58 -8.06 12.85
N ASN A 203 10.56 -8.85 13.17
CA ASN A 203 10.17 -10.02 12.40
C ASN A 203 9.65 -9.67 11.00
N ILE A 204 9.06 -8.49 10.85
CA ILE A 204 8.66 -7.92 9.56
C ILE A 204 9.32 -6.56 9.44
N ARG A 205 10.09 -6.36 8.36
CA ARG A 205 10.89 -5.16 8.21
C ARG A 205 11.04 -4.76 6.75
N ASN A 206 11.07 -3.47 6.51
CA ASN A 206 11.49 -2.84 5.27
C ASN A 206 12.31 -1.60 5.63
N ASN A 207 13.59 -1.60 5.29
CA ASN A 207 14.51 -0.51 5.59
C ASN A 207 14.58 0.54 4.48
N PHE A 208 13.74 0.43 3.42
CA PHE A 208 13.71 1.44 2.36
C PHE A 208 13.23 2.79 2.91
N GLY A 209 13.96 3.84 2.62
CA GLY A 209 13.62 5.20 3.03
C GLY A 209 14.58 6.23 2.46
N PHE A 210 14.38 7.51 2.77
CA PHE A 210 15.16 8.63 2.19
C PHE A 210 16.66 8.55 2.49
N LEU A 211 17.06 7.90 3.59
CA LEU A 211 18.45 7.68 3.94
C LEU A 211 19.17 6.66 3.03
N ASN A 212 18.47 5.93 2.17
CA ASN A 212 19.11 5.01 1.22
C ASN A 212 20.09 5.70 0.28
N ARG A 213 19.90 7.00 0.04
CA ARG A 213 20.82 7.80 -0.79
C ARG A 213 22.16 8.08 -0.09
N THR A 214 22.22 7.93 1.22
CA THR A 214 23.41 8.13 2.05
C THR A 214 24.09 6.84 2.46
N ASP A 215 23.51 5.69 2.11
CA ASP A 215 23.98 4.35 2.46
C ASP A 215 24.73 3.73 1.27
N GLU A 216 25.93 3.21 1.53
CA GLU A 216 26.79 2.61 0.51
C GLU A 216 26.27 1.25 0.02
N SER A 217 25.37 0.58 0.74
CA SER A 217 24.81 -0.73 0.36
C SER A 217 23.94 -0.69 -0.89
N GLY A 218 23.51 0.51 -1.32
CA GLY A 218 22.67 0.70 -2.50
C GLY A 218 21.19 0.35 -2.27
N ILE A 219 20.32 0.88 -3.15
CA ILE A 219 18.86 0.80 -3.00
C ILE A 219 18.33 -0.63 -3.18
N GLY A 220 19.00 -1.43 -4.02
CA GLY A 220 18.59 -2.81 -4.31
C GLY A 220 19.15 -3.86 -3.35
N ALA A 221 19.87 -3.46 -2.30
CA ALA A 221 20.42 -4.40 -1.33
C ALA A 221 19.29 -5.15 -0.58
N PRO A 222 19.51 -6.42 -0.22
CA PRO A 222 18.47 -7.25 0.43
C PRO A 222 17.89 -6.66 1.72
N ASP A 223 18.63 -5.84 2.45
CA ASP A 223 18.14 -5.17 3.66
C ASP A 223 17.21 -3.99 3.38
N LYS A 224 17.15 -3.49 2.14
CA LYS A 224 16.23 -2.45 1.67
C LYS A 224 14.92 -3.03 1.10
N LEU A 225 14.85 -4.33 0.93
CA LEU A 225 13.65 -5.02 0.47
C LEU A 225 12.82 -5.51 1.65
N PHE A 226 11.55 -5.84 1.35
CA PHE A 226 10.67 -6.44 2.37
C PHE A 226 11.26 -7.75 2.90
N ARG A 227 11.28 -7.89 4.21
CA ARG A 227 11.75 -9.07 4.93
C ARG A 227 10.73 -9.49 5.98
N GLN A 228 10.43 -10.77 6.00
CA GLN A 228 9.59 -11.39 7.02
C GLN A 228 10.33 -12.56 7.66
N GLN A 229 10.33 -12.58 8.98
CA GLN A 229 10.75 -13.70 9.81
C GLN A 229 9.52 -14.11 10.64
N GLY A 230 8.67 -14.91 10.05
CA GLY A 230 7.48 -15.43 10.71
C GLY A 230 7.42 -16.95 10.59
N ARG A 231 7.17 -17.60 11.68
CA ARG A 231 6.73 -18.99 11.73
C ARG A 231 5.37 -19.01 12.41
#